data_2bd88d2b0e5d1f0fe028d498a842fb0d
#
_entry.id   2bd88d2b0e5d1f0fe028d498a842fb0d
#
_cell.length_a   1.000
_cell.length_b   1.000
_cell.length_c   1.000
_cell.angle_alpha   90.00
_cell.angle_beta   90.00
_cell.angle_gamma   90.00
#
_symmetry.space_group_name_H-M   'P 1'
#
loop_
_entity.id
_entity.type
_entity.pdbx_description
1 polymer ?
#
loop_
_entity_poly.entity_id
_entity_poly.type
_entity_poly.pdbx_seq_one_letter_code
_entity_poly.pdbx_strand_id
1 'polypeptide(L)'
;MPTSPWPVNPELSAIAIGYRNRDIDLIADRVLPRVQRGGKQFRYTVYPAAEAFTIPNTRVGRKGEPTQIDFSGTLVNGECLDYGLEDVLPVDDIQAWEAMPRPASGGPVSPEAKATSLLTSLLMLDREVRVANLVFNAATYPAA
;
A
#
# COMPACT_ATOMS: atom_id res chain seq x y z
N MET A 1 2.09 -11.63 -22.82
CA MET A 1 2.32 -11.27 -21.40
C MET A 1 3.21 -10.04 -21.40
N PRO A 2 2.90 -8.96 -20.69
CA PRO A 2 3.81 -7.83 -20.60
C PRO A 2 5.09 -8.30 -19.90
N THR A 3 6.19 -8.27 -20.59
CA THR A 3 7.52 -8.51 -20.02
C THR A 3 7.83 -7.32 -19.11
N SER A 4 8.15 -7.61 -17.84
CA SER A 4 8.64 -6.58 -16.93
C SER A 4 9.85 -5.90 -17.57
N PRO A 5 9.91 -4.55 -17.65
CA PRO A 5 11.05 -3.84 -18.24
C PRO A 5 12.33 -3.98 -17.40
N TRP A 6 12.24 -4.53 -16.21
CA TRP A 6 13.35 -4.67 -15.27
C TRP A 6 13.72 -6.14 -15.07
N PRO A 7 15.00 -6.48 -15.03
CA PRO A 7 15.44 -7.83 -14.69
C PRO A 7 15.00 -8.16 -13.25
N VAL A 8 14.22 -9.23 -13.08
CA VAL A 8 13.75 -9.68 -11.76
C VAL A 8 14.68 -10.79 -11.28
N ASN A 9 15.41 -10.54 -10.20
CA ASN A 9 16.13 -11.56 -9.47
C ASN A 9 15.19 -12.22 -8.44
N PRO A 10 14.90 -13.54 -8.55
CA PRO A 10 13.97 -14.22 -7.69
C PRO A 10 14.44 -14.28 -6.22
N GLU A 11 15.74 -14.35 -5.97
CA GLU A 11 16.31 -14.38 -4.61
C GLU A 11 16.11 -13.03 -3.90
N LEU A 12 16.45 -11.92 -4.57
CA LEU A 12 16.25 -10.58 -4.04
C LEU A 12 14.77 -10.26 -3.87
N SER A 13 13.91 -10.74 -4.76
CA SER A 13 12.46 -10.62 -4.63
C SER A 13 11.93 -11.38 -3.42
N ALA A 14 12.44 -12.57 -3.13
CA ALA A 14 12.08 -13.34 -1.94
C ALA A 14 12.50 -12.61 -0.66
N ILE A 15 13.68 -11.99 -0.63
CA ILE A 15 14.17 -11.18 0.49
C ILE A 15 13.22 -10.00 0.71
N ALA A 16 12.89 -9.25 -0.34
CA ALA A 16 11.99 -8.09 -0.24
C ALA A 16 10.59 -8.47 0.26
N ILE A 17 10.03 -9.60 -0.19
CA ILE A 17 8.72 -10.09 0.25
C ILE A 17 8.76 -10.57 1.71
N GLY A 18 9.83 -11.28 2.09
CA GLY A 18 9.99 -11.85 3.44
C GLY A 18 10.51 -10.86 4.48
N TYR A 19 10.98 -9.69 4.04
CA TYR A 19 11.61 -8.73 4.94
C TYR A 19 10.61 -8.17 5.95
N ARG A 20 10.99 -8.22 7.21
CA ARG A 20 10.31 -7.55 8.32
C ARG A 20 11.36 -6.89 9.21
N ASN A 21 11.24 -5.59 9.37
CA ASN A 21 12.05 -4.89 10.34
C ASN A 21 11.53 -5.23 11.75
N ARG A 22 12.36 -5.81 12.60
CA ARG A 22 11.99 -6.20 13.97
C ARG A 22 12.03 -5.03 14.95
N ASP A 23 12.79 -3.99 14.60
CA ASP A 23 13.03 -2.84 15.49
C ASP A 23 11.96 -1.76 15.33
N ILE A 24 11.15 -1.82 14.25
CA ILE A 24 10.14 -0.81 13.94
C ILE A 24 8.79 -1.52 13.71
N ASP A 25 7.81 -1.24 14.54
CA ASP A 25 6.43 -1.71 14.36
C ASP A 25 5.67 -0.73 13.45
N LEU A 26 5.59 -1.05 12.16
CA LEU A 26 4.87 -0.26 11.16
C LEU A 26 3.39 -0.65 11.16
N ILE A 27 2.52 0.33 11.34
CA ILE A 27 1.07 0.14 11.52
C ILE A 27 0.24 0.49 10.29
N ALA A 28 0.84 1.02 9.23
CA ALA A 28 0.14 1.49 8.04
C ALA A 28 -0.82 0.44 7.44
N ASP A 29 -0.40 -0.82 7.36
CA ASP A 29 -1.23 -1.92 6.84
C ASP A 29 -2.41 -2.29 7.76
N ARG A 30 -2.31 -1.97 9.04
CA ARG A 30 -3.40 -2.19 10.02
C ARG A 30 -4.42 -1.04 9.98
N VAL A 31 -3.95 0.17 9.71
CA VAL A 31 -4.79 1.38 9.63
C VAL A 31 -5.49 1.46 8.28
N LEU A 32 -4.74 1.29 7.19
CA LEU A 32 -5.25 1.30 5.82
C LEU A 32 -4.85 0.00 5.10
N PRO A 33 -5.70 -1.04 5.15
CA PRO A 33 -5.40 -2.32 4.51
C PRO A 33 -5.31 -2.19 2.99
N ARG A 34 -4.44 -3.01 2.41
CA ARG A 34 -4.24 -3.04 0.95
C ARG A 34 -5.42 -3.70 0.27
N VAL A 35 -5.93 -3.06 -0.79
CA VAL A 35 -6.98 -3.61 -1.65
C VAL A 35 -6.39 -3.88 -3.04
N GLN A 36 -6.53 -5.12 -3.51
CA GLN A 36 -6.07 -5.46 -4.87
C GLN A 36 -7.02 -4.86 -5.91
N ARG A 37 -6.43 -4.26 -6.95
CA ARG A 37 -7.13 -3.70 -8.10
C ARG A 37 -6.56 -4.25 -9.41
N GLY A 38 -7.44 -4.42 -10.42
CA GLY A 38 -7.05 -4.95 -11.71
C GLY A 38 -6.37 -3.96 -12.67
N GLY A 39 -6.24 -2.68 -12.27
CA GLY A 39 -5.64 -1.62 -13.10
C GLY A 39 -5.24 -0.41 -12.27
N LYS A 40 -4.41 0.47 -12.88
CA LYS A 40 -3.95 1.71 -12.23
C LYS A 40 -5.09 2.71 -12.02
N GLN A 41 -6.03 2.79 -12.96
CA GLN A 41 -7.20 3.65 -12.85
C GLN A 41 -8.43 2.84 -12.46
N PHE A 42 -9.21 3.35 -11.53
CA PHE A 42 -10.44 2.73 -11.07
C PHE A 42 -11.50 3.79 -10.74
N ARG A 43 -12.74 3.35 -10.74
CA ARG A 43 -13.89 4.19 -10.36
C ARG A 43 -14.58 3.57 -9.15
N TYR A 44 -15.06 4.43 -8.27
CA TYR A 44 -15.87 4.00 -7.13
C TYR A 44 -16.96 5.02 -6.85
N THR A 45 -18.05 4.56 -6.28
CA THR A 45 -19.18 5.40 -5.93
C THR A 45 -19.07 5.79 -4.46
N VAL A 46 -19.19 7.09 -4.20
CA VAL A 46 -19.25 7.64 -2.84
C VAL A 46 -20.69 8.02 -2.55
N TYR A 47 -21.21 7.52 -1.46
CA TYR A 47 -22.56 7.86 -0.96
C TYR A 47 -22.43 8.86 0.18
N PRO A 48 -23.25 9.93 0.21
CA PRO A 48 -23.26 10.87 1.32
C PRO A 48 -23.65 10.18 2.64
N ALA A 49 -22.82 10.33 3.67
CA ALA A 49 -23.10 9.72 4.98
C ALA A 49 -24.42 10.26 5.60
N ALA A 50 -24.79 11.50 5.29
CA ALA A 50 -26.01 12.12 5.76
C ALA A 50 -27.28 11.35 5.36
N GLU A 51 -27.29 10.71 4.18
CA GLU A 51 -28.44 9.90 3.72
C GLU A 51 -28.64 8.67 4.59
N ALA A 52 -27.56 8.05 5.08
CA ALA A 52 -27.62 6.87 5.95
C ALA A 52 -28.15 7.19 7.37
N PHE A 53 -28.06 8.46 7.79
CA PHE A 53 -28.52 8.94 9.10
C PHE A 53 -29.86 9.70 9.04
N THR A 54 -30.46 9.84 7.85
CA THR A 54 -31.78 10.48 7.69
C THR A 54 -32.86 9.45 7.99
N ILE A 55 -33.75 9.79 8.92
CA ILE A 55 -34.89 8.94 9.28
C ILE A 55 -36.09 9.33 8.42
N PRO A 56 -36.44 8.54 7.39
CA PRO A 56 -37.61 8.81 6.58
C PRO A 56 -38.90 8.48 7.33
N ASN A 57 -40.01 9.06 6.88
CA ASN A 57 -41.32 8.66 7.41
C ASN A 57 -41.71 7.29 6.88
N THR A 58 -41.71 6.29 7.75
CA THR A 58 -42.00 4.88 7.40
C THR A 58 -43.49 4.54 7.59
N ARG A 59 -44.32 5.48 8.04
CA ARG A 59 -45.75 5.24 8.30
C ARG A 59 -46.51 5.21 6.96
N VAL A 60 -47.12 4.07 6.65
CA VAL A 60 -47.96 3.88 5.49
C VAL A 60 -49.42 3.74 5.93
N GLY A 61 -50.31 4.50 5.31
CA GLY A 61 -51.77 4.34 5.53
C GLY A 61 -52.29 3.03 4.91
N ARG A 62 -53.50 2.59 5.33
CA ARG A 62 -54.09 1.29 4.89
C ARG A 62 -54.23 1.13 3.38
N LYS A 63 -54.24 2.21 2.61
CA LYS A 63 -54.28 2.27 1.15
C LYS A 63 -53.23 3.23 0.56
N GLY A 64 -52.22 3.61 1.37
CA GLY A 64 -51.18 4.54 0.95
C GLY A 64 -50.02 3.81 0.30
N GLU A 65 -49.31 4.49 -0.57
CA GLU A 65 -48.03 4.03 -1.14
C GLU A 65 -46.91 4.25 -0.13
N PRO A 66 -45.92 3.33 -0.06
CA PRO A 66 -44.74 3.54 0.78
C PRO A 66 -43.89 4.70 0.26
N THR A 67 -43.19 5.39 1.18
CA THR A 67 -42.27 6.46 0.86
C THR A 67 -41.12 5.89 0.02
N GLN A 68 -40.94 6.41 -1.17
CA GLN A 68 -39.83 6.02 -2.03
C GLN A 68 -38.56 6.80 -1.59
N ILE A 69 -37.47 6.09 -1.41
CA ILE A 69 -36.17 6.67 -1.05
C ILE A 69 -35.23 6.39 -2.20
N ASP A 70 -34.51 7.40 -2.63
CA ASP A 70 -33.42 7.29 -3.60
C ASP A 70 -32.09 7.62 -2.92
N PHE A 71 -31.06 6.83 -3.19
CA PHE A 71 -29.72 7.06 -2.67
C PHE A 71 -28.84 7.66 -3.77
N SER A 72 -28.42 8.89 -3.56
CA SER A 72 -27.57 9.59 -4.51
C SER A 72 -26.12 9.12 -4.37
N GLY A 73 -25.53 8.62 -5.45
CA GLY A 73 -24.13 8.20 -5.50
C GLY A 73 -23.31 9.07 -6.45
N THR A 74 -22.19 9.62 -5.99
CA THR A 74 -21.25 10.34 -6.85
C THR A 74 -20.13 9.43 -7.29
N LEU A 75 -19.92 9.31 -8.60
CA LEU A 75 -18.84 8.51 -9.16
C LEU A 75 -17.52 9.29 -9.11
N VAL A 76 -16.53 8.71 -8.41
CA VAL A 76 -15.19 9.29 -8.24
C VAL A 76 -14.17 8.43 -8.96
N ASN A 77 -13.21 9.07 -9.62
CA ASN A 77 -12.09 8.40 -10.26
C ASN A 77 -10.92 8.34 -9.27
N GLY A 78 -10.30 7.16 -9.13
CA GLY A 78 -9.08 6.95 -8.36
C GLY A 78 -7.94 6.49 -9.26
N GLU A 79 -6.72 6.76 -8.86
CA GLU A 79 -5.50 6.34 -9.53
C GLU A 79 -4.50 5.75 -8.52
N CYS A 80 -3.82 4.68 -8.95
CA CYS A 80 -2.72 4.08 -8.18
C CYS A 80 -1.40 4.64 -8.69
N LEU A 81 -0.61 5.26 -7.80
CA LEU A 81 0.73 5.75 -8.09
C LEU A 81 1.77 4.66 -7.78
N ASP A 82 2.80 4.57 -8.62
CA ASP A 82 3.92 3.68 -8.40
C ASP A 82 4.99 4.39 -7.56
N TYR A 83 5.59 3.65 -6.64
CA TYR A 83 6.69 4.12 -5.80
C TYR A 83 7.83 3.12 -5.90
N GLY A 84 9.06 3.62 -6.06
CA GLY A 84 10.25 2.81 -6.18
C GLY A 84 11.49 3.56 -5.69
N LEU A 85 12.49 2.80 -5.28
CA LEU A 85 13.83 3.27 -4.92
C LEU A 85 14.84 2.36 -5.60
N GLU A 86 15.98 2.90 -5.98
CA GLU A 86 17.12 2.15 -6.51
C GLU A 86 18.37 2.47 -5.71
N ASP A 87 19.30 1.53 -5.70
CA ASP A 87 20.64 1.68 -5.14
C ASP A 87 21.65 1.12 -6.14
N VAL A 88 22.78 1.79 -6.31
CA VAL A 88 23.85 1.40 -7.23
C VAL A 88 25.01 0.86 -6.42
N LEU A 89 25.25 -0.44 -6.51
CA LEU A 89 26.34 -1.11 -5.83
C LEU A 89 27.58 -1.14 -6.73
N PRO A 90 28.76 -0.69 -6.25
CA PRO A 90 30.01 -0.86 -6.99
C PRO A 90 30.34 -2.34 -7.22
N VAL A 91 30.78 -2.67 -8.42
CA VAL A 91 31.15 -4.04 -8.77
C VAL A 91 32.31 -4.56 -7.90
N ASP A 92 33.21 -3.67 -7.52
CA ASP A 92 34.35 -4.00 -6.66
C ASP A 92 33.91 -4.49 -5.27
N ASP A 93 32.85 -3.92 -4.70
CA ASP A 93 32.29 -4.34 -3.41
C ASP A 93 31.68 -5.75 -3.49
N ILE A 94 31.01 -6.05 -4.60
CA ILE A 94 30.43 -7.38 -4.85
C ILE A 94 31.56 -8.42 -5.01
N GLN A 95 32.59 -8.10 -5.80
CA GLN A 95 33.74 -8.98 -6.00
C GLN A 95 34.56 -9.18 -4.71
N ALA A 96 34.75 -8.12 -3.93
CA ALA A 96 35.41 -8.22 -2.64
C ALA A 96 34.65 -9.13 -1.67
N TRP A 97 33.30 -9.03 -1.66
CA TRP A 97 32.47 -9.90 -0.85
C TRP A 97 32.52 -11.37 -1.35
N GLU A 98 32.51 -11.61 -2.64
CA GLU A 98 32.63 -12.95 -3.23
C GLU A 98 33.97 -13.63 -2.92
N ALA A 99 35.07 -12.83 -2.86
CA ALA A 99 36.41 -13.30 -2.54
C ALA A 99 36.61 -13.63 -1.04
N MET A 100 35.68 -13.22 -0.16
CA MET A 100 35.80 -13.51 1.27
C MET A 100 35.59 -14.99 1.57
N PRO A 101 36.46 -15.61 2.44
CA PRO A 101 36.25 -16.96 2.92
C PRO A 101 34.89 -17.06 3.66
N ARG A 102 34.07 -18.03 3.26
CA ARG A 102 32.75 -18.25 3.89
C ARG A 102 32.88 -19.32 4.98
N PRO A 103 32.67 -18.98 6.27
CA PRO A 103 32.62 -19.97 7.32
C PRO A 103 31.36 -20.85 7.17
N ALA A 104 31.48 -22.13 7.55
CA ALA A 104 30.38 -23.10 7.45
C ALA A 104 29.13 -22.72 8.28
N SER A 105 29.26 -21.84 9.24
CA SER A 105 28.18 -21.38 10.14
C SER A 105 27.48 -20.09 9.72
N GLY A 106 27.56 -19.68 8.45
CA GLY A 106 26.96 -18.44 7.94
C GLY A 106 28.00 -17.34 7.80
N GLY A 107 28.12 -16.83 6.59
CA GLY A 107 28.99 -15.69 6.25
C GLY A 107 28.26 -14.34 6.38
N PRO A 108 28.97 -13.24 6.15
CA PRO A 108 28.37 -11.93 6.08
C PRO A 108 27.29 -11.88 4.99
N VAL A 109 26.24 -11.13 5.23
CA VAL A 109 25.14 -10.93 4.27
C VAL A 109 25.68 -10.27 3.01
N SER A 110 25.24 -10.70 1.83
CA SER A 110 25.69 -10.10 0.56
C SER A 110 25.33 -8.62 0.50
N PRO A 111 26.17 -7.77 -0.13
CA PRO A 111 25.87 -6.35 -0.33
C PRO A 111 24.51 -6.12 -0.98
N GLU A 112 24.16 -6.94 -1.96
CA GLU A 112 22.88 -6.90 -2.66
C GLU A 112 21.69 -7.22 -1.75
N ALA A 113 21.80 -8.26 -0.91
CA ALA A 113 20.75 -8.61 0.04
C ALA A 113 20.58 -7.53 1.13
N LYS A 114 21.69 -6.92 1.57
CA LYS A 114 21.67 -5.78 2.49
C LYS A 114 21.00 -4.56 1.88
N ALA A 115 21.37 -4.19 0.66
CA ALA A 115 20.77 -3.09 -0.07
C ALA A 115 19.26 -3.32 -0.27
N THR A 116 18.86 -4.53 -0.71
CA THR A 116 17.45 -4.89 -0.87
C THR A 116 16.66 -4.74 0.44
N SER A 117 17.22 -5.19 1.55
CA SER A 117 16.57 -5.06 2.87
C SER A 117 16.42 -3.60 3.29
N LEU A 118 17.45 -2.78 3.07
CA LEU A 118 17.41 -1.34 3.38
C LEU A 118 16.40 -0.60 2.49
N LEU A 119 16.41 -0.82 1.19
CA LEU A 119 15.45 -0.22 0.25
C LEU A 119 14.02 -0.61 0.60
N THR A 120 13.78 -1.88 0.95
CA THR A 120 12.46 -2.35 1.37
C THR A 120 12.02 -1.65 2.66
N SER A 121 12.92 -1.50 3.63
CA SER A 121 12.64 -0.78 4.88
C SER A 121 12.27 0.69 4.64
N LEU A 122 13.00 1.37 3.75
CA LEU A 122 12.72 2.76 3.37
C LEU A 122 11.38 2.90 2.66
N LEU A 123 11.02 1.99 1.76
CA LEU A 123 9.72 1.98 1.09
C LEU A 123 8.57 1.77 2.08
N MET A 124 8.75 0.88 3.05
CA MET A 124 7.77 0.68 4.12
C MET A 124 7.62 1.92 5.01
N LEU A 125 8.73 2.57 5.35
CA LEU A 125 8.72 3.81 6.13
C LEU A 125 8.05 4.97 5.38
N ASP A 126 8.35 5.14 4.08
CA ASP A 126 7.69 6.14 3.24
C ASP A 126 6.17 5.91 3.19
N ARG A 127 5.75 4.66 3.08
CA ARG A 127 4.33 4.31 3.15
C ARG A 127 3.71 4.68 4.50
N GLU A 128 4.40 4.42 5.60
CA GLU A 128 3.95 4.81 6.96
C GLU A 128 3.72 6.31 7.05
N VAL A 129 4.68 7.10 6.56
CA VAL A 129 4.58 8.57 6.55
C VAL A 129 3.41 9.04 5.68
N ARG A 130 3.20 8.44 4.51
CA ARG A 130 2.06 8.78 3.64
C ARG A 130 0.72 8.46 4.29
N VAL A 131 0.60 7.31 4.94
CA VAL A 131 -0.61 6.92 5.67
C VAL A 131 -0.85 7.87 6.84
N ALA A 132 0.19 8.20 7.61
CA ALA A 132 0.09 9.17 8.70
C ALA A 132 -0.37 10.54 8.20
N ASN A 133 0.22 11.06 7.12
CA ASN A 133 -0.18 12.33 6.52
C ASN A 133 -1.64 12.33 6.05
N LEU A 134 -2.12 11.20 5.53
CA LEU A 134 -3.51 11.07 5.11
C LEU A 134 -4.47 11.07 6.31
N VAL A 135 -4.15 10.30 7.34
CA VAL A 135 -5.00 10.13 8.54
C VAL A 135 -5.03 11.40 9.39
N PHE A 136 -3.90 12.09 9.54
CA PHE A 136 -3.82 13.31 10.37
C PHE A 136 -4.15 14.60 9.62
N ASN A 137 -4.46 14.53 8.32
CA ASN A 137 -4.88 15.70 7.57
C ASN A 137 -6.38 15.97 7.76
N ALA A 138 -6.70 17.09 8.36
CA ALA A 138 -8.09 17.53 8.59
C ALA A 138 -8.91 17.62 7.28
N ALA A 139 -8.28 17.92 6.16
CA ALA A 139 -8.96 18.00 4.86
C ALA A 139 -9.43 16.63 4.32
N THR A 140 -8.95 15.53 4.90
CA THR A 140 -9.39 14.17 4.53
C THR A 140 -10.79 13.87 5.07
N TYR A 141 -11.21 14.58 6.12
CA TYR A 141 -12.50 14.38 6.78
C TYR A 141 -13.47 15.48 6.34
N PRO A 142 -14.68 15.12 5.89
CA PRO A 142 -15.70 16.13 5.59
C PRO A 142 -16.00 16.92 6.86
N ALA A 143 -16.16 18.24 6.71
CA ALA A 143 -16.67 19.07 7.80
C ALA A 143 -18.08 18.59 8.18
N ALA A 144 -18.30 18.39 9.46
CA ALA A 144 -19.59 18.00 10.00
C ALA A 144 -20.61 19.15 9.85
#